data_4eaaa4d0fe08cb265cd4f3cdc143efff
#
_entry.id   4eaaa4d0fe08cb265cd4f3cdc143efff
#
_cell.length_a   1.000
_cell.length_b   1.000
_cell.length_c   1.000
_cell.angle_alpha   90.00
_cell.angle_beta   90.00
_cell.angle_gamma   90.00
#
_symmetry.space_group_name_H-M   'P 1'
#
loop_
_entity.id
_entity.type
_entity.pdbx_description
1 polymer ?
#
loop_
_entity_poly.entity_id
_entity_poly.type
_entity_poly.pdbx_seq_one_letter_code
_entity_poly.pdbx_strand_id
1 'polypeptide(L)'
;MIALPVMLADLEELVLCESFSADHAAVARSAGVVGALGARLLGTAPETIVVDGVTHLRWTFGTPRVLLVGHHDTVWPAGSLKTHPWSVVDGIARGPGVLDMKAGLVQMFGVCVLVNGDEEVGSATSRELIEESARGCVAAFVLEASANEAGALKTARKGTSRYEVVVHGRAAHAGLEPDKGINASVEAACQVLAVADLGAALGTAGTACPVLGATTVTPTLLSAGSTLNTVPAVARVSVDVRVPTLAAQNRVDDLMRGLTPRTPGARLTVLGGRKRPPMEPESSTELFALASRIASDLGQEPLSGVAVGGASDGNFTAAAGCPTLDGLGAVGSGAHADTEHVEVARMVPRTRLLAQLITRTRRWPDG
;
A
#
# COMPACT_ATOMS: atom_id res chain seq x y z
N MET A 1 2.33 -23.26 18.63
CA MET A 1 3.23 -22.55 17.67
C MET A 1 3.35 -23.42 16.44
N ILE A 2 3.09 -22.89 15.26
CA ILE A 2 3.15 -23.63 14.00
C ILE A 2 4.60 -23.99 13.69
N ALA A 3 4.86 -25.24 13.30
CA ALA A 3 6.21 -25.68 12.94
C ALA A 3 6.63 -25.14 11.56
N LEU A 4 7.92 -24.82 11.38
CA LEU A 4 8.43 -24.28 10.13
C LEU A 4 8.05 -25.10 8.87
N PRO A 5 8.11 -26.45 8.88
CA PRO A 5 7.69 -27.22 7.72
C PRO A 5 6.21 -27.02 7.34
N VAL A 6 5.33 -26.82 8.33
CA VAL A 6 3.92 -26.53 8.09
C VAL A 6 3.76 -25.13 7.50
N MET A 7 4.48 -24.14 8.01
CA MET A 7 4.47 -22.78 7.47
C MET A 7 4.94 -22.75 6.00
N LEU A 8 5.96 -23.54 5.64
CA LEU A 8 6.44 -23.62 4.27
C LEU A 8 5.44 -24.30 3.35
N ALA A 9 4.77 -25.36 3.80
CA ALA A 9 3.73 -26.02 3.00
C ALA A 9 2.52 -25.07 2.79
N ASP A 10 2.13 -24.31 3.80
CA ASP A 10 1.07 -23.30 3.70
C ASP A 10 1.47 -22.16 2.75
N LEU A 11 2.74 -21.73 2.81
CA LEU A 11 3.25 -20.71 1.92
C LEU A 11 3.31 -21.17 0.47
N GLU A 12 3.73 -22.42 0.23
CA GLU A 12 3.71 -23.05 -1.10
C GLU A 12 2.30 -23.05 -1.69
N GLU A 13 1.29 -23.47 -0.90
CA GLU A 13 -0.10 -23.49 -1.35
C GLU A 13 -0.58 -22.08 -1.75
N LEU A 14 -0.25 -21.06 -0.94
CA LEU A 14 -0.58 -19.67 -1.26
C LEU A 14 0.14 -19.17 -2.52
N VAL A 15 1.44 -19.48 -2.68
CA VAL A 15 2.23 -19.03 -3.83
C VAL A 15 1.77 -19.69 -5.12
N LEU A 16 1.46 -20.99 -5.07
CA LEU A 16 0.95 -21.74 -6.24
C LEU A 16 -0.44 -21.27 -6.70
N CYS A 17 -1.21 -20.59 -5.83
CA CYS A 17 -2.44 -19.93 -6.20
C CYS A 17 -2.15 -18.49 -6.66
N GLU A 18 -1.99 -18.27 -7.96
CA GLU A 18 -1.75 -16.94 -8.53
C GLU A 18 -2.96 -16.03 -8.27
N SER A 19 -2.68 -14.76 -7.87
CA SER A 19 -3.68 -13.81 -7.38
C SER A 19 -3.43 -12.39 -7.91
N PHE A 20 -3.28 -12.25 -9.22
CA PHE A 20 -3.09 -10.94 -9.85
C PHE A 20 -4.25 -10.00 -9.54
N SER A 21 -3.98 -8.81 -9.00
CA SER A 21 -4.98 -7.85 -8.51
C SER A 21 -6.01 -7.43 -9.56
N ALA A 22 -5.61 -7.38 -10.84
CA ALA A 22 -6.53 -7.02 -11.93
C ALA A 22 -7.42 -8.21 -12.41
N ASP A 23 -7.15 -9.44 -11.96
CA ASP A 23 -7.97 -10.63 -12.24
C ASP A 23 -8.82 -10.97 -11.01
N HIS A 24 -10.02 -10.41 -10.92
CA HIS A 24 -10.93 -10.65 -9.79
C HIS A 24 -11.28 -12.13 -9.60
N ALA A 25 -11.28 -12.94 -10.65
CA ALA A 25 -11.50 -14.37 -10.52
C ALA A 25 -10.30 -15.08 -9.88
N ALA A 26 -9.06 -14.66 -10.20
CA ALA A 26 -7.86 -15.16 -9.54
C ALA A 26 -7.83 -14.72 -8.06
N VAL A 27 -8.18 -13.47 -7.77
CA VAL A 27 -8.33 -12.95 -6.41
C VAL A 27 -9.36 -13.77 -5.63
N ALA A 28 -10.53 -14.08 -6.21
CA ALA A 28 -11.54 -14.91 -5.55
C ALA A 28 -11.05 -16.36 -5.28
N ARG A 29 -10.28 -16.96 -6.20
CA ARG A 29 -9.67 -18.28 -5.96
C ARG A 29 -8.65 -18.22 -4.81
N SER A 30 -7.80 -17.21 -4.78
CA SER A 30 -6.84 -16.99 -3.70
C SER A 30 -7.53 -16.78 -2.35
N ALA A 31 -8.63 -16.01 -2.33
CA ALA A 31 -9.47 -15.88 -1.13
C ALA A 31 -9.97 -17.24 -0.62
N GLY A 32 -10.35 -18.15 -1.52
CA GLY A 32 -10.74 -19.53 -1.15
C GLY A 32 -9.61 -20.28 -0.47
N VAL A 33 -8.38 -20.20 -0.98
CA VAL A 33 -7.19 -20.86 -0.38
C VAL A 33 -6.87 -20.24 0.98
N VAL A 34 -6.80 -18.92 1.07
CA VAL A 34 -6.57 -18.20 2.34
C VAL A 34 -7.67 -18.49 3.35
N GLY A 35 -8.93 -18.55 2.89
CA GLY A 35 -10.08 -18.89 3.73
C GLY A 35 -9.99 -20.29 4.32
N ALA A 36 -9.60 -21.28 3.52
CA ALA A 36 -9.39 -22.66 3.96
C ALA A 36 -8.22 -22.77 4.95
N LEU A 37 -7.10 -22.11 4.67
CA LEU A 37 -5.95 -22.03 5.55
C LEU A 37 -6.34 -21.41 6.92
N GLY A 38 -6.99 -20.25 6.89
CA GLY A 38 -7.46 -19.56 8.08
C GLY A 38 -8.45 -20.42 8.87
N ALA A 39 -9.41 -21.06 8.20
CA ALA A 39 -10.38 -21.95 8.87
C ALA A 39 -9.69 -23.12 9.58
N ARG A 40 -8.66 -23.70 8.98
CA ARG A 40 -7.86 -24.78 9.58
C ARG A 40 -7.09 -24.31 10.82
N LEU A 41 -6.51 -23.11 10.78
CA LEU A 41 -5.67 -22.58 11.86
C LEU A 41 -6.47 -21.92 12.98
N LEU A 42 -7.59 -21.29 12.67
CA LEU A 42 -8.43 -20.54 13.62
C LEU A 42 -9.65 -21.31 14.09
N GLY A 43 -9.95 -22.46 13.47
CA GLY A 43 -11.10 -23.31 13.82
C GLY A 43 -12.46 -22.78 13.35
N THR A 44 -12.48 -21.71 12.54
CA THR A 44 -13.71 -21.13 11.99
C THR A 44 -13.46 -20.54 10.60
N ALA A 45 -14.47 -20.64 9.73
CA ALA A 45 -14.42 -20.01 8.40
C ALA A 45 -14.49 -18.48 8.51
N PRO A 46 -13.90 -17.74 7.55
CA PRO A 46 -14.06 -16.29 7.48
C PRO A 46 -15.46 -15.88 7.03
N GLU A 47 -15.82 -14.67 7.35
CA GLU A 47 -16.79 -13.91 6.58
C GLU A 47 -16.17 -13.56 5.22
N THR A 48 -16.85 -13.91 4.13
CA THR A 48 -16.44 -13.56 2.77
C THR A 48 -17.22 -12.34 2.33
N ILE A 49 -16.50 -11.26 2.03
CA ILE A 49 -17.08 -9.96 1.65
C ILE A 49 -16.66 -9.66 0.22
N VAL A 50 -17.63 -9.36 -0.64
CA VAL A 50 -17.37 -9.02 -2.05
C VAL A 50 -17.83 -7.58 -2.30
N VAL A 51 -16.90 -6.72 -2.71
CA VAL A 51 -17.17 -5.32 -3.07
C VAL A 51 -16.65 -5.08 -4.48
N ASP A 52 -17.50 -4.62 -5.37
CA ASP A 52 -17.16 -4.36 -6.79
C ASP A 52 -16.46 -5.55 -7.49
N GLY A 53 -16.82 -6.78 -7.10
CA GLY A 53 -16.26 -8.01 -7.64
C GLY A 53 -14.93 -8.46 -7.02
N VAL A 54 -14.38 -7.70 -6.09
CA VAL A 54 -13.17 -8.07 -5.32
C VAL A 54 -13.56 -8.78 -4.03
N THR A 55 -12.87 -9.88 -3.72
CA THR A 55 -13.17 -10.73 -2.55
C THR A 55 -12.22 -10.41 -1.40
N HIS A 56 -12.79 -10.14 -0.23
CA HIS A 56 -12.08 -9.91 1.03
C HIS A 56 -12.51 -10.95 2.08
N LEU A 57 -11.68 -11.19 3.07
CA LEU A 57 -11.92 -12.15 4.13
C LEU A 57 -11.79 -11.48 5.50
N ARG A 58 -12.74 -11.71 6.40
CA ARG A 58 -12.70 -11.20 7.75
C ARG A 58 -12.99 -12.29 8.78
N TRP A 59 -12.15 -12.39 9.80
CA TRP A 59 -12.39 -13.20 11.01
C TRP A 59 -12.56 -12.27 12.20
N THR A 60 -13.64 -12.45 12.94
CA THR A 60 -13.93 -11.65 14.13
C THR A 60 -14.14 -12.58 15.33
N PHE A 61 -13.41 -12.35 16.41
CA PHE A 61 -13.48 -13.15 17.64
C PHE A 61 -13.84 -12.25 18.82
N GLY A 62 -15.06 -12.41 19.35
CA GLY A 62 -15.56 -11.59 20.44
C GLY A 62 -15.59 -10.10 20.11
N THR A 63 -15.28 -9.24 21.07
CA THR A 63 -15.07 -7.81 20.82
C THR A 63 -13.62 -7.60 20.38
N PRO A 64 -13.36 -7.19 19.13
CA PRO A 64 -12.00 -7.02 18.63
C PRO A 64 -11.26 -5.90 19.36
N ARG A 65 -10.07 -6.23 19.87
CA ARG A 65 -9.16 -5.23 20.48
C ARG A 65 -7.88 -5.05 19.68
N VAL A 66 -7.50 -6.06 18.92
CA VAL A 66 -6.31 -6.06 18.06
C VAL A 66 -6.74 -6.48 16.67
N LEU A 67 -6.36 -5.70 15.68
CA LEU A 67 -6.58 -5.98 14.27
C LEU A 67 -5.28 -6.45 13.63
N LEU A 68 -5.33 -7.55 12.88
CA LEU A 68 -4.28 -7.93 11.93
C LEU A 68 -4.75 -7.62 10.52
N VAL A 69 -3.91 -6.95 9.73
CA VAL A 69 -4.22 -6.57 8.35
C VAL A 69 -3.19 -7.16 7.40
N GLY A 70 -3.68 -7.72 6.31
CA GLY A 70 -2.88 -8.19 5.21
C GLY A 70 -3.69 -8.28 3.92
N HIS A 71 -3.00 -8.60 2.82
CA HIS A 71 -3.63 -8.77 1.51
C HIS A 71 -3.18 -10.08 0.85
N HIS A 72 -4.02 -10.62 -0.05
CA HIS A 72 -3.74 -11.85 -0.76
C HIS A 72 -3.63 -11.67 -2.28
N ASP A 73 -3.91 -10.48 -2.79
CA ASP A 73 -3.62 -10.09 -4.16
C ASP A 73 -2.12 -9.79 -4.36
N THR A 74 -1.67 -9.77 -5.59
CA THR A 74 -0.28 -9.48 -5.95
C THR A 74 -0.21 -8.74 -7.28
N VAL A 75 0.91 -8.03 -7.52
CA VAL A 75 1.20 -7.38 -8.82
C VAL A 75 1.57 -8.40 -9.92
N TRP A 76 1.84 -9.65 -9.57
CA TRP A 76 2.32 -10.67 -10.50
C TRP A 76 1.22 -11.14 -11.46
N PRO A 77 1.41 -10.98 -12.79
CA PRO A 77 0.44 -11.45 -13.78
C PRO A 77 0.23 -12.96 -13.74
N ALA A 78 -0.94 -13.42 -14.18
CA ALA A 78 -1.22 -14.84 -14.31
C ALA A 78 -0.20 -15.54 -15.25
N GLY A 79 0.29 -16.69 -14.83
CA GLY A 79 1.34 -17.45 -15.53
C GLY A 79 2.76 -17.13 -15.09
N SER A 80 2.97 -16.23 -14.14
CA SER A 80 4.29 -15.89 -13.58
C SER A 80 5.00 -17.09 -12.97
N LEU A 81 4.28 -18.07 -12.44
CA LEU A 81 4.86 -19.33 -11.94
C LEU A 81 5.68 -20.11 -12.99
N LYS A 82 5.48 -19.87 -14.29
CA LYS A 82 6.27 -20.51 -15.36
C LYS A 82 7.69 -19.96 -15.44
N THR A 83 7.89 -18.70 -15.10
CA THR A 83 9.18 -18.01 -15.14
C THR A 83 9.79 -17.85 -13.74
N HIS A 84 8.95 -17.79 -12.72
CA HIS A 84 9.31 -17.62 -11.30
C HIS A 84 8.67 -18.73 -10.47
N PRO A 85 9.09 -20.01 -10.65
CA PRO A 85 8.49 -21.13 -9.94
C PRO A 85 8.75 -21.05 -8.43
N TRP A 86 7.80 -21.58 -7.66
CA TRP A 86 8.04 -21.81 -6.25
C TRP A 86 9.30 -22.66 -6.03
N SER A 87 10.13 -22.24 -5.11
CA SER A 87 11.31 -22.99 -4.69
C SER A 87 11.76 -22.59 -3.29
N VAL A 88 12.37 -23.56 -2.58
CA VAL A 88 13.12 -23.31 -1.35
C VAL A 88 14.52 -23.91 -1.53
N VAL A 89 15.51 -23.04 -1.67
CA VAL A 89 16.92 -23.44 -1.90
C VAL A 89 17.80 -22.63 -0.95
N ASP A 90 18.68 -23.30 -0.23
CA ASP A 90 19.65 -22.70 0.70
C ASP A 90 18.99 -21.76 1.73
N GLY A 91 17.79 -22.13 2.20
CA GLY A 91 17.05 -21.35 3.19
C GLY A 91 16.34 -20.11 2.64
N ILE A 92 16.28 -19.96 1.32
CA ILE A 92 15.60 -18.88 0.62
C ILE A 92 14.37 -19.42 -0.10
N ALA A 93 13.19 -18.91 0.22
CA ALA A 93 11.94 -19.19 -0.49
C ALA A 93 11.71 -18.15 -1.61
N ARG A 94 11.31 -18.61 -2.80
CA ARG A 94 11.03 -17.77 -3.98
C ARG A 94 9.69 -18.14 -4.60
N GLY A 95 9.09 -17.18 -5.28
CA GLY A 95 7.84 -17.34 -6.02
C GLY A 95 7.03 -16.05 -6.04
N PRO A 96 6.02 -15.90 -6.91
CA PRO A 96 5.21 -14.69 -7.06
C PRO A 96 4.47 -14.29 -5.78
N GLY A 97 4.74 -13.07 -5.26
CA GLY A 97 4.11 -12.55 -4.05
C GLY A 97 4.54 -13.28 -2.76
N VAL A 98 5.68 -14.00 -2.79
CA VAL A 98 6.18 -14.72 -1.62
C VAL A 98 6.52 -13.79 -0.47
N LEU A 99 7.10 -12.61 -0.76
CA LEU A 99 7.46 -11.58 0.19
C LEU A 99 6.31 -10.59 0.41
N ASP A 100 5.65 -10.17 -0.66
CA ASP A 100 4.55 -9.19 -0.66
C ASP A 100 3.23 -9.86 -1.09
N MET A 101 2.36 -10.35 -0.12
CA MET A 101 2.78 -10.54 1.27
C MET A 101 2.36 -11.94 1.77
N LYS A 102 2.41 -12.99 0.91
CA LYS A 102 1.90 -14.34 1.24
C LYS A 102 2.59 -14.96 2.46
N ALA A 103 3.91 -14.73 2.64
CA ALA A 103 4.61 -15.18 3.84
C ALA A 103 4.12 -14.45 5.11
N GLY A 104 3.73 -13.18 5.01
CA GLY A 104 3.07 -12.44 6.09
C GLY A 104 1.75 -13.09 6.48
N LEU A 105 0.94 -13.52 5.51
CA LEU A 105 -0.33 -14.21 5.78
C LEU A 105 -0.13 -15.51 6.57
N VAL A 106 0.86 -16.32 6.24
CA VAL A 106 1.17 -17.54 6.99
C VAL A 106 1.53 -17.26 8.45
N GLN A 107 2.10 -16.08 8.75
CA GLN A 107 2.47 -15.67 10.11
C GLN A 107 1.28 -15.12 10.92
N MET A 108 0.18 -14.75 10.28
CA MET A 108 -0.88 -13.86 10.75
C MET A 108 -1.93 -14.51 11.68
N PHE A 109 -2.17 -15.80 11.59
CA PHE A 109 -3.38 -16.39 12.15
C PHE A 109 -3.40 -16.45 13.68
N GLY A 110 -4.27 -15.64 14.35
CA GLY A 110 -4.42 -15.67 15.81
C GLY A 110 -5.41 -14.73 16.51
N VAL A 111 -6.04 -13.73 15.84
CA VAL A 111 -7.04 -12.80 16.42
C VAL A 111 -7.93 -12.21 15.31
N CYS A 112 -8.61 -11.07 15.54
CA CYS A 112 -9.36 -10.41 14.47
C CYS A 112 -8.45 -10.14 13.26
N VAL A 113 -8.79 -10.73 12.12
CA VAL A 113 -7.97 -10.73 10.92
C VAL A 113 -8.81 -10.20 9.78
N LEU A 114 -8.30 -9.20 9.08
CA LEU A 114 -8.81 -8.74 7.79
C LEU A 114 -7.77 -8.99 6.71
N VAL A 115 -8.14 -9.77 5.69
CA VAL A 115 -7.30 -9.99 4.51
C VAL A 115 -8.06 -9.51 3.30
N ASN A 116 -7.54 -8.48 2.65
CA ASN A 116 -8.17 -7.88 1.49
C ASN A 116 -7.54 -8.37 0.17
N GLY A 117 -8.20 -8.09 -0.94
CA GLY A 117 -7.84 -8.55 -2.28
C GLY A 117 -7.54 -7.43 -3.26
N ASP A 118 -7.24 -6.20 -2.81
CA ASP A 118 -7.00 -5.04 -3.68
C ASP A 118 -5.95 -4.06 -3.13
N GLU A 119 -5.03 -4.51 -2.26
CA GLU A 119 -3.99 -3.63 -1.70
C GLU A 119 -3.12 -3.03 -2.79
N GLU A 120 -2.64 -3.84 -3.70
CA GLU A 120 -1.69 -3.51 -4.76
C GLU A 120 -2.24 -2.48 -5.78
N VAL A 121 -3.57 -2.39 -5.88
CA VAL A 121 -4.25 -1.39 -6.71
C VAL A 121 -4.81 -0.21 -5.91
N GLY A 122 -4.54 -0.17 -4.59
CA GLY A 122 -4.82 0.98 -3.73
C GLY A 122 -6.02 0.85 -2.81
N SER A 123 -6.50 -0.37 -2.55
CA SER A 123 -7.54 -0.71 -1.55
C SER A 123 -8.86 0.06 -1.75
N ALA A 124 -9.25 0.24 -3.02
CA ALA A 124 -10.44 1.05 -3.33
C ALA A 124 -11.74 0.43 -2.77
N THR A 125 -11.81 -0.91 -2.74
CA THR A 125 -12.98 -1.66 -2.29
C THR A 125 -12.86 -2.12 -0.83
N SER A 126 -11.63 -2.22 -0.28
CA SER A 126 -11.37 -2.65 1.11
C SER A 126 -11.18 -1.51 2.10
N ARG A 127 -10.97 -0.27 1.64
CA ARG A 127 -10.68 0.87 2.52
C ARG A 127 -11.69 1.01 3.67
N GLU A 128 -12.98 1.04 3.37
CA GLU A 128 -14.02 1.21 4.40
C GLU A 128 -14.02 0.05 5.40
N LEU A 129 -13.80 -1.18 4.92
CA LEU A 129 -13.68 -2.37 5.76
C LEU A 129 -12.48 -2.30 6.71
N ILE A 130 -11.34 -1.78 6.22
CA ILE A 130 -10.11 -1.59 7.01
C ILE A 130 -10.35 -0.53 8.09
N GLU A 131 -10.87 0.64 7.70
CA GLU A 131 -11.15 1.74 8.63
C GLU A 131 -12.20 1.34 9.67
N GLU A 132 -13.27 0.62 9.28
CA GLU A 132 -14.29 0.10 10.18
C GLU A 132 -13.70 -0.91 11.19
N SER A 133 -12.91 -1.87 10.69
CA SER A 133 -12.31 -2.91 11.53
C SER A 133 -11.26 -2.37 12.51
N ALA A 134 -10.63 -1.22 12.18
CA ALA A 134 -9.63 -0.57 13.02
C ALA A 134 -10.26 0.25 14.16
N ARG A 135 -11.49 0.76 13.97
CA ARG A 135 -12.15 1.61 14.99
C ARG A 135 -12.37 0.85 16.28
N GLY A 136 -11.91 1.43 17.39
CA GLY A 136 -12.01 0.84 18.73
C GLY A 136 -10.99 -0.25 19.04
N CYS A 137 -10.12 -0.60 18.09
CA CYS A 137 -8.97 -1.44 18.36
C CYS A 137 -7.86 -0.63 19.09
N VAL A 138 -7.19 -1.26 20.05
CA VAL A 138 -6.05 -0.67 20.76
C VAL A 138 -4.74 -0.82 19.99
N ALA A 139 -4.70 -1.69 18.99
CA ALA A 139 -3.57 -1.87 18.09
C ALA A 139 -4.00 -2.49 16.76
N ALA A 140 -3.36 -2.05 15.67
CA ALA A 140 -3.35 -2.69 14.37
C ALA A 140 -1.93 -3.12 14.00
N PHE A 141 -1.78 -4.37 13.57
CA PHE A 141 -0.53 -4.94 13.09
C PHE A 141 -0.65 -5.29 11.62
N VAL A 142 0.22 -4.71 10.80
CA VAL A 142 0.21 -4.90 9.35
C VAL A 142 1.33 -5.86 8.96
N LEU A 143 0.96 -6.93 8.26
CA LEU A 143 1.87 -8.05 7.97
C LEU A 143 2.61 -7.89 6.65
N GLU A 144 2.77 -6.65 6.20
CA GLU A 144 3.68 -6.29 5.13
C GLU A 144 5.11 -6.78 5.41
N ALA A 145 5.89 -6.98 4.36
CA ALA A 145 7.30 -7.31 4.49
C ALA A 145 8.06 -6.31 5.37
N SER A 146 9.17 -6.73 5.97
CA SER A 146 10.09 -5.80 6.64
C SER A 146 10.59 -4.72 5.69
N ALA A 147 11.05 -3.59 6.23
CA ALA A 147 11.53 -2.48 5.40
C ALA A 147 12.87 -2.76 4.71
N ASN A 148 13.62 -3.75 5.21
CA ASN A 148 14.91 -4.17 4.66
C ASN A 148 15.27 -5.60 5.11
N GLU A 149 16.34 -6.14 4.57
CA GLU A 149 16.86 -7.50 4.88
C GLU A 149 17.32 -7.67 6.34
N ALA A 150 17.61 -6.58 7.06
CA ALA A 150 17.85 -6.63 8.50
C ALA A 150 16.59 -6.86 9.33
N GLY A 151 15.38 -6.78 8.72
CA GLY A 151 14.12 -7.01 9.38
C GLY A 151 13.55 -5.79 10.10
N ALA A 152 13.93 -4.57 9.69
CA ALA A 152 13.43 -3.32 10.27
C ALA A 152 11.91 -3.20 10.14
N LEU A 153 11.25 -2.69 11.18
CA LEU A 153 9.82 -2.40 11.19
C LEU A 153 9.54 -1.04 10.52
N LYS A 154 8.38 -0.92 9.91
CA LYS A 154 7.94 0.34 9.28
C LYS A 154 7.17 1.14 10.31
N THR A 155 7.80 2.21 10.82
CA THR A 155 7.25 3.05 11.91
C THR A 155 6.58 4.31 11.40
N ALA A 156 6.73 4.64 10.14
CA ALA A 156 6.01 5.72 9.48
C ALA A 156 5.94 5.48 7.97
N ARG A 157 4.88 5.96 7.34
CA ARG A 157 4.68 5.85 5.89
C ARG A 157 4.17 7.16 5.31
N LYS A 158 4.69 7.57 4.15
CA LYS A 158 4.09 8.71 3.44
C LYS A 158 2.66 8.39 3.02
N GLY A 159 1.82 9.41 3.05
CA GLY A 159 0.52 9.42 2.39
C GLY A 159 0.67 9.60 0.88
N THR A 160 -0.35 9.18 0.15
CA THR A 160 -0.38 9.26 -1.32
C THR A 160 -1.58 10.04 -1.81
N SER A 161 -1.38 10.81 -2.88
CA SER A 161 -2.47 11.37 -3.68
C SER A 161 -2.16 11.18 -5.15
N ARG A 162 -3.18 11.05 -5.97
CA ARG A 162 -3.04 10.94 -7.43
C ARG A 162 -4.01 11.88 -8.09
N TYR A 163 -3.52 12.69 -9.01
CA TYR A 163 -4.33 13.62 -9.77
C TYR A 163 -4.17 13.39 -11.27
N GLU A 164 -5.20 13.71 -12.02
CA GLU A 164 -5.15 13.88 -13.46
C GLU A 164 -5.62 15.29 -13.79
N VAL A 165 -4.75 16.11 -14.34
CA VAL A 165 -5.09 17.43 -14.87
C VAL A 165 -5.51 17.25 -16.32
N VAL A 166 -6.81 17.38 -16.59
CA VAL A 166 -7.37 17.33 -17.93
C VAL A 166 -7.44 18.77 -18.48
N VAL A 167 -6.74 19.00 -19.57
CA VAL A 167 -6.74 20.27 -20.29
C VAL A 167 -7.76 20.22 -21.42
N HIS A 168 -8.66 21.18 -21.46
CA HIS A 168 -9.65 21.38 -22.52
C HIS A 168 -9.26 22.61 -23.34
N GLY A 169 -8.91 22.37 -24.59
CA GLY A 169 -8.66 23.37 -25.61
C GLY A 169 -9.73 23.35 -26.71
N ARG A 170 -9.30 23.63 -27.95
CA ARG A 170 -10.15 23.59 -29.14
C ARG A 170 -9.35 23.16 -30.36
N ALA A 171 -9.85 22.15 -31.09
CA ALA A 171 -9.22 21.68 -32.31
C ALA A 171 -9.31 22.74 -33.43
N ALA A 172 -8.27 22.77 -34.27
CA ALA A 172 -8.23 23.49 -35.54
C ALA A 172 -7.21 22.84 -36.46
N HIS A 173 -7.26 23.11 -37.77
CA HIS A 173 -6.23 22.64 -38.66
C HIS A 173 -4.94 23.45 -38.44
N ALA A 174 -3.85 22.76 -38.10
CA ALA A 174 -2.60 23.39 -37.65
C ALA A 174 -1.92 24.27 -38.70
N GLY A 175 -2.16 24.00 -40.00
CA GLY A 175 -1.59 24.77 -41.10
C GLY A 175 -2.54 25.76 -41.78
N LEU A 176 -3.88 25.55 -41.66
CA LEU A 176 -4.86 26.41 -42.35
C LEU A 176 -5.45 27.49 -41.41
N GLU A 177 -5.79 27.10 -40.18
CA GLU A 177 -6.52 27.98 -39.25
C GLU A 177 -6.01 27.81 -37.81
N PRO A 178 -4.69 27.88 -37.55
CA PRO A 178 -4.14 27.64 -36.22
C PRO A 178 -4.72 28.58 -35.15
N ASP A 179 -5.01 29.83 -35.52
CA ASP A 179 -5.54 30.88 -34.64
C ASP A 179 -6.97 30.60 -34.15
N LYS A 180 -7.71 29.72 -34.83
CA LYS A 180 -9.02 29.26 -34.36
C LYS A 180 -8.92 28.17 -33.29
N GLY A 181 -7.74 27.58 -33.12
CA GLY A 181 -7.47 26.54 -32.12
C GLY A 181 -7.14 27.12 -30.75
N ILE A 182 -7.27 26.27 -29.73
CA ILE A 182 -6.71 26.49 -28.40
C ILE A 182 -5.87 25.27 -28.11
N ASN A 183 -4.56 25.40 -28.08
CA ASN A 183 -3.64 24.27 -28.06
C ASN A 183 -3.51 23.63 -26.67
N ALA A 184 -4.17 22.48 -26.47
CA ALA A 184 -4.13 21.76 -25.21
C ALA A 184 -2.73 21.22 -24.88
N SER A 185 -1.86 20.92 -25.87
CA SER A 185 -0.48 20.48 -25.61
C SER A 185 0.37 21.58 -24.98
N VAL A 186 0.22 22.83 -25.48
CA VAL A 186 0.94 23.98 -24.91
C VAL A 186 0.49 24.24 -23.48
N GLU A 187 -0.82 24.21 -23.24
CA GLU A 187 -1.33 24.39 -21.90
C GLU A 187 -0.89 23.26 -20.96
N ALA A 188 -0.91 22.00 -21.43
CA ALA A 188 -0.43 20.88 -20.62
C ALA A 188 1.05 21.02 -20.24
N ALA A 189 1.90 21.51 -21.16
CA ALA A 189 3.29 21.83 -20.84
C ALA A 189 3.40 22.91 -19.75
N CYS A 190 2.56 23.96 -19.81
CA CYS A 190 2.48 24.96 -18.74
C CYS A 190 2.08 24.35 -17.41
N GLN A 191 1.10 23.43 -17.40
CA GLN A 191 0.67 22.76 -16.17
C GLN A 191 1.73 21.79 -15.62
N VAL A 192 2.48 21.08 -16.46
CA VAL A 192 3.63 20.26 -16.03
C VAL A 192 4.65 21.12 -15.28
N LEU A 193 5.01 22.29 -15.83
CA LEU A 193 5.93 23.21 -15.17
C LEU A 193 5.35 23.77 -13.87
N ALA A 194 4.08 24.16 -13.85
CA ALA A 194 3.41 24.65 -12.65
C ALA A 194 3.40 23.59 -11.51
N VAL A 195 3.10 22.34 -11.84
CA VAL A 195 3.13 21.23 -10.89
C VAL A 195 4.56 20.93 -10.41
N ALA A 196 5.55 21.00 -11.28
CA ALA A 196 6.96 20.84 -10.90
C ALA A 196 7.42 21.96 -9.94
N ASP A 197 7.04 23.22 -10.22
CA ASP A 197 7.31 24.36 -9.34
C ASP A 197 6.66 24.19 -7.95
N LEU A 198 5.40 23.70 -7.91
CA LEU A 198 4.73 23.35 -6.64
C LEU A 198 5.52 22.30 -5.86
N GLY A 199 6.00 21.26 -6.54
CA GLY A 199 6.83 20.21 -5.93
C GLY A 199 8.13 20.78 -5.34
N ALA A 200 8.82 21.62 -6.09
CA ALA A 200 10.04 22.28 -5.62
C ALA A 200 9.79 23.20 -4.40
N ALA A 201 8.73 24.00 -4.45
CA ALA A 201 8.36 24.90 -3.36
C ALA A 201 7.98 24.15 -2.07
N LEU A 202 7.22 23.05 -2.20
CA LEU A 202 6.81 22.22 -1.06
C LEU A 202 7.97 21.38 -0.50
N GLY A 203 8.90 20.97 -1.35
CA GLY A 203 10.11 20.24 -0.94
C GLY A 203 11.05 21.06 -0.07
N THR A 204 11.07 22.39 -0.24
CA THR A 204 11.94 23.32 0.50
C THR A 204 11.26 24.02 1.69
N ALA A 205 9.94 24.01 1.77
CA ALA A 205 9.15 24.88 2.63
C ALA A 205 9.07 24.47 4.13
N GLY A 206 10.08 23.85 4.73
CA GLY A 206 10.08 23.52 6.16
C GLY A 206 8.97 22.55 6.62
N THR A 207 8.23 21.96 5.70
CA THR A 207 7.19 20.97 5.93
C THR A 207 7.74 19.54 5.95
N ALA A 208 9.07 19.40 5.91
CA ALA A 208 9.70 18.10 5.97
C ALA A 208 9.54 17.50 7.37
N CYS A 209 8.95 16.31 7.42
CA CYS A 209 9.02 15.48 8.63
C CYS A 209 10.47 14.99 8.78
N PRO A 210 11.08 15.10 9.97
CA PRO A 210 12.46 14.68 10.19
C PRO A 210 12.75 13.24 9.75
N VAL A 211 11.75 12.36 9.84
CA VAL A 211 11.89 10.92 9.52
C VAL A 211 11.33 10.56 8.13
N LEU A 212 10.25 11.21 7.67
CA LEU A 212 9.62 10.93 6.35
C LEU A 212 10.14 11.84 5.22
N GLY A 213 10.92 12.87 5.58
CA GLY A 213 11.46 13.83 4.61
C GLY A 213 10.38 14.74 4.01
N ALA A 214 10.66 15.28 2.83
CA ALA A 214 9.85 16.30 2.17
C ALA A 214 8.64 15.72 1.42
N THR A 215 7.65 16.58 1.17
CA THR A 215 6.60 16.34 0.18
C THR A 215 7.20 16.26 -1.24
N THR A 216 6.69 15.32 -2.04
CA THR A 216 7.00 15.24 -3.47
C THR A 216 5.72 15.37 -4.29
N VAL A 217 5.76 16.16 -5.36
CA VAL A 217 4.68 16.33 -6.32
C VAL A 217 5.30 16.17 -7.70
N THR A 218 4.99 15.08 -8.39
CA THR A 218 5.71 14.67 -9.59
C THR A 218 4.75 14.45 -10.75
N PRO A 219 4.83 15.27 -11.85
CA PRO A 219 4.18 14.92 -13.10
C PRO A 219 4.76 13.60 -13.64
N THR A 220 3.93 12.62 -13.96
CA THR A 220 4.39 11.27 -14.33
C THR A 220 4.03 10.87 -15.74
N LEU A 221 2.81 11.17 -16.19
CA LEU A 221 2.36 10.86 -17.55
C LEU A 221 1.84 12.13 -18.22
N LEU A 222 2.11 12.26 -19.52
CA LEU A 222 1.60 13.32 -20.35
C LEU A 222 1.11 12.72 -21.68
N SER A 223 -0.12 13.03 -22.06
CA SER A 223 -0.68 12.66 -23.37
C SER A 223 -1.47 13.81 -23.97
N ALA A 224 -1.34 14.00 -25.29
CA ALA A 224 -2.05 15.05 -26.02
C ALA A 224 -2.15 14.73 -27.50
N GLY A 225 -3.27 15.13 -28.13
CA GLY A 225 -3.49 15.02 -29.56
C GLY A 225 -3.62 13.59 -30.07
N SER A 226 -3.98 13.47 -31.37
CA SER A 226 -4.12 12.17 -32.06
C SER A 226 -3.62 12.22 -33.50
N THR A 227 -3.38 13.42 -34.06
CA THR A 227 -2.97 13.63 -35.46
C THR A 227 -1.90 14.71 -35.55
N LEU A 228 -1.03 14.64 -36.56
CA LEU A 228 0.12 15.54 -36.73
C LEU A 228 -0.27 16.95 -37.21
N ASN A 229 -1.41 17.10 -37.86
CA ASN A 229 -1.84 18.34 -38.50
C ASN A 229 -3.04 19.02 -37.81
N THR A 230 -3.35 18.64 -36.55
CA THR A 230 -4.45 19.21 -35.80
C THR A 230 -3.95 19.84 -34.50
N VAL A 231 -4.37 21.06 -34.19
CA VAL A 231 -4.21 21.68 -32.88
C VAL A 231 -4.96 20.80 -31.85
N PRO A 232 -4.29 20.23 -30.83
CA PRO A 232 -4.94 19.32 -29.87
C PRO A 232 -6.02 20.01 -29.04
N ALA A 233 -7.22 19.39 -28.97
CA ALA A 233 -8.33 19.88 -28.15
C ALA A 233 -8.28 19.36 -26.72
N VAL A 234 -7.57 18.25 -26.46
CA VAL A 234 -7.48 17.64 -25.13
C VAL A 234 -6.05 17.20 -24.85
N ALA A 235 -5.62 17.41 -23.62
CA ALA A 235 -4.39 16.82 -23.07
C ALA A 235 -4.65 16.36 -21.64
N ARG A 236 -3.82 15.43 -21.15
CA ARG A 236 -3.90 14.87 -19.79
C ARG A 236 -2.52 14.81 -19.16
N VAL A 237 -2.41 15.25 -17.92
CA VAL A 237 -1.19 15.18 -17.11
C VAL A 237 -1.51 14.41 -15.82
N SER A 238 -0.88 13.26 -15.60
CA SER A 238 -0.98 12.53 -14.35
C SER A 238 0.08 13.01 -13.36
N VAL A 239 -0.27 13.06 -12.08
CA VAL A 239 0.59 13.53 -11.00
C VAL A 239 0.56 12.55 -9.83
N ASP A 240 1.73 12.03 -9.44
CA ASP A 240 1.93 11.28 -8.18
C ASP A 240 2.38 12.22 -7.07
N VAL A 241 1.78 12.07 -5.90
CA VAL A 241 2.10 12.89 -4.71
C VAL A 241 2.40 11.98 -3.53
N ARG A 242 3.51 12.31 -2.81
CA ARG A 242 3.88 11.67 -1.56
C ARG A 242 4.05 12.73 -0.47
N VAL A 243 3.37 12.56 0.66
CA VAL A 243 3.32 13.55 1.73
C VAL A 243 3.66 12.95 3.09
N PRO A 244 4.41 13.68 3.95
CA PRO A 244 4.78 13.18 5.27
C PRO A 244 3.68 13.36 6.33
N THR A 245 2.76 14.32 6.14
CA THR A 245 1.72 14.65 7.13
C THR A 245 0.36 14.88 6.46
N LEU A 246 -0.71 14.73 7.24
CA LEU A 246 -2.07 15.01 6.77
C LEU A 246 -2.25 16.50 6.40
N ALA A 247 -1.60 17.39 7.15
CA ALA A 247 -1.62 18.82 6.84
C ALA A 247 -0.97 19.11 5.47
N ALA A 248 0.15 18.44 5.17
CA ALA A 248 0.79 18.55 3.86
C ALA A 248 -0.11 17.98 2.75
N GLN A 249 -0.82 16.87 3.01
CA GLN A 249 -1.74 16.28 2.04
C GLN A 249 -2.90 17.23 1.70
N ASN A 250 -3.49 17.85 2.71
CA ASN A 250 -4.56 18.83 2.51
C ASN A 250 -4.06 20.04 1.72
N ARG A 251 -2.89 20.57 2.08
CA ARG A 251 -2.28 21.71 1.36
C ARG A 251 -2.03 21.39 -0.12
N VAL A 252 -1.51 20.19 -0.43
CA VAL A 252 -1.33 19.78 -1.84
C VAL A 252 -2.67 19.69 -2.56
N ASP A 253 -3.72 19.12 -1.93
CA ASP A 253 -5.04 19.02 -2.54
C ASP A 253 -5.60 20.40 -2.90
N ASP A 254 -5.48 21.37 -1.99
CA ASP A 254 -5.91 22.76 -2.22
C ASP A 254 -5.13 23.40 -3.40
N LEU A 255 -3.81 23.22 -3.42
CA LEU A 255 -2.96 23.77 -4.49
C LEU A 255 -3.24 23.13 -5.85
N MET A 256 -3.44 21.82 -5.91
CA MET A 256 -3.77 21.12 -7.15
C MET A 256 -5.14 21.56 -7.69
N ARG A 257 -6.14 21.71 -6.83
CA ARG A 257 -7.47 22.20 -7.22
C ARG A 257 -7.48 23.68 -7.58
N GLY A 258 -6.50 24.44 -7.08
CA GLY A 258 -6.30 25.85 -7.40
C GLY A 258 -5.54 26.11 -8.70
N LEU A 259 -5.14 25.09 -9.47
CA LEU A 259 -4.49 25.27 -10.76
C LEU A 259 -5.38 26.05 -11.73
N THR A 260 -4.80 27.03 -12.41
CA THR A 260 -5.48 27.88 -13.39
C THR A 260 -4.82 27.76 -14.75
N PRO A 261 -5.58 27.89 -15.86
CA PRO A 261 -5.01 27.84 -17.19
C PRO A 261 -4.18 29.10 -17.48
N ARG A 262 -3.08 28.92 -18.22
CA ARG A 262 -2.20 30.01 -18.73
C ARG A 262 -2.51 30.37 -20.17
N THR A 263 -3.03 29.41 -20.95
CA THR A 263 -3.42 29.66 -22.35
C THR A 263 -4.81 30.28 -22.40
N PRO A 264 -5.00 31.45 -23.01
CA PRO A 264 -6.31 32.10 -23.15
C PRO A 264 -7.35 31.17 -23.77
N GLY A 265 -8.50 31.03 -23.07
CA GLY A 265 -9.61 30.20 -23.52
C GLY A 265 -9.48 28.71 -23.18
N ALA A 266 -8.35 28.24 -22.72
CA ALA A 266 -8.23 26.88 -22.17
C ALA A 266 -8.99 26.73 -20.85
N ARG A 267 -9.40 25.51 -20.53
CA ARG A 267 -10.02 25.14 -19.24
C ARG A 267 -9.33 23.92 -18.66
N LEU A 268 -9.31 23.85 -17.33
CA LEU A 268 -8.75 22.72 -16.61
C LEU A 268 -9.86 21.98 -15.85
N THR A 269 -9.72 20.66 -15.77
CA THR A 269 -10.45 19.82 -14.82
C THR A 269 -9.43 19.00 -14.06
N VAL A 270 -9.40 19.14 -12.74
CA VAL A 270 -8.53 18.34 -11.87
C VAL A 270 -9.34 17.17 -11.31
N LEU A 271 -9.02 15.98 -11.77
CA LEU A 271 -9.61 14.71 -11.32
C LEU A 271 -8.72 14.05 -10.27
N GLY A 272 -9.28 13.07 -9.55
CA GLY A 272 -8.57 12.36 -8.51
C GLY A 272 -8.53 13.12 -7.18
N GLY A 273 -7.45 12.95 -6.43
CA GLY A 273 -7.29 13.55 -5.10
C GLY A 273 -6.51 12.66 -4.14
N ARG A 274 -6.73 12.88 -2.85
CA ARG A 274 -6.15 12.12 -1.75
C ARG A 274 -6.54 10.64 -1.85
N LYS A 275 -5.56 9.75 -1.71
CA LYS A 275 -5.76 8.28 -1.76
C LYS A 275 -5.55 7.68 -0.37
N ARG A 276 -4.31 7.52 0.07
CA ARG A 276 -3.97 7.03 1.42
C ARG A 276 -3.46 8.19 2.26
N PRO A 277 -4.01 8.47 3.46
CA PRO A 277 -3.43 9.43 4.38
C PRO A 277 -2.04 8.94 4.84
N PRO A 278 -1.17 9.81 5.39
CA PRO A 278 0.09 9.34 5.97
C PRO A 278 -0.14 8.53 7.24
N MET A 279 0.74 7.57 7.49
CA MET A 279 0.94 6.94 8.80
C MET A 279 2.07 7.73 9.48
N GLU A 280 1.71 8.69 10.31
CA GLU A 280 2.66 9.55 11.00
C GLU A 280 3.38 8.79 12.14
N PRO A 281 4.61 9.16 12.53
CA PRO A 281 5.42 8.38 13.49
C PRO A 281 4.73 8.11 14.84
N GLU A 282 3.89 9.04 15.29
CA GLU A 282 3.17 8.96 16.54
C GLU A 282 2.27 7.73 16.63
N SER A 283 1.73 7.29 15.47
CA SER A 283 0.84 6.12 15.37
C SER A 283 1.52 4.82 15.78
N SER A 284 2.86 4.73 15.71
CA SER A 284 3.60 3.50 15.94
C SER A 284 4.48 3.51 17.18
N THR A 285 4.71 4.66 17.80
CA THR A 285 5.75 4.86 18.82
C THR A 285 5.65 3.89 19.98
N GLU A 286 4.48 3.73 20.59
CA GLU A 286 4.28 2.82 21.74
C GLU A 286 4.38 1.35 21.34
N LEU A 287 3.82 1.00 20.18
CA LEU A 287 3.86 -0.37 19.67
C LEU A 287 5.29 -0.78 19.28
N PHE A 288 6.08 0.13 18.70
CA PHE A 288 7.48 -0.12 18.39
C PHE A 288 8.32 -0.30 19.65
N ALA A 289 8.10 0.53 20.68
CA ALA A 289 8.76 0.38 21.97
C ALA A 289 8.39 -0.97 22.64
N LEU A 290 7.14 -1.40 22.53
CA LEU A 290 6.70 -2.72 23.00
C LEU A 290 7.37 -3.84 22.21
N ALA A 291 7.40 -3.75 20.87
CA ALA A 291 8.05 -4.74 20.00
C ALA A 291 9.53 -4.91 20.33
N SER A 292 10.24 -3.81 20.58
CA SER A 292 11.66 -3.81 20.93
C SER A 292 11.91 -4.53 22.27
N ARG A 293 11.07 -4.29 23.29
CA ARG A 293 11.13 -5.00 24.56
C ARG A 293 10.87 -6.49 24.37
N ILE A 294 9.86 -6.86 23.59
CA ILE A 294 9.53 -8.27 23.32
C ILE A 294 10.67 -8.97 22.58
N ALA A 295 11.29 -8.35 21.59
CA ALA A 295 12.43 -8.91 20.88
C ALA A 295 13.59 -9.21 21.83
N SER A 296 13.90 -8.27 22.74
CA SER A 296 14.89 -8.47 23.79
C SER A 296 14.54 -9.64 24.72
N ASP A 297 13.27 -9.72 25.20
CA ASP A 297 12.79 -10.82 26.06
C ASP A 297 12.88 -12.20 25.37
N LEU A 298 12.75 -12.22 24.05
CA LEU A 298 12.87 -13.42 23.22
C LEU A 298 14.31 -13.77 22.83
N GLY A 299 15.29 -12.96 23.24
CA GLY A 299 16.69 -13.10 22.83
C GLY A 299 16.92 -12.89 21.33
N GLN A 300 16.07 -12.11 20.67
CA GLN A 300 16.23 -11.73 19.27
C GLN A 300 17.15 -10.50 19.14
N GLU A 301 17.70 -10.30 17.94
CA GLU A 301 18.47 -9.10 17.62
C GLU A 301 17.62 -7.83 17.85
N PRO A 302 18.28 -6.71 18.24
CA PRO A 302 17.60 -5.44 18.41
C PRO A 302 16.83 -5.02 17.16
N LEU A 303 15.55 -4.64 17.34
CA LEU A 303 14.73 -4.14 16.23
C LEU A 303 15.12 -2.70 15.88
N SER A 304 15.13 -2.39 14.59
CA SER A 304 15.18 -1.03 14.08
C SER A 304 13.84 -0.61 13.51
N GLY A 305 13.49 0.66 13.65
CA GLY A 305 12.32 1.28 13.05
C GLY A 305 12.75 2.23 11.94
N VAL A 306 12.04 2.21 10.81
CA VAL A 306 12.32 3.08 9.67
C VAL A 306 11.04 3.68 9.12
N ALA A 307 11.18 4.90 8.60
CA ALA A 307 10.15 5.57 7.83
C ALA A 307 10.31 5.25 6.34
N VAL A 308 9.22 4.97 5.64
CA VAL A 308 9.23 4.59 4.23
C VAL A 308 8.35 5.50 3.36
N GLY A 309 8.74 5.65 2.08
CA GLY A 309 8.01 6.46 1.12
C GLY A 309 6.78 5.75 0.52
N GLY A 310 6.72 4.42 0.61
CA GLY A 310 5.59 3.62 0.16
C GLY A 310 4.45 3.60 1.18
N ALA A 311 3.21 3.60 0.71
CA ALA A 311 2.03 3.45 1.55
C ALA A 311 1.58 1.98 1.58
N SER A 312 0.76 1.62 2.59
CA SER A 312 0.06 0.33 2.72
C SER A 312 -1.30 0.53 3.38
N ASP A 313 -1.98 -0.54 3.69
CA ASP A 313 -3.23 -0.49 4.46
C ASP A 313 -3.04 0.00 5.90
N GLY A 314 -1.82 -0.05 6.43
CA GLY A 314 -1.45 0.60 7.69
C GLY A 314 -1.70 2.11 7.73
N ASN A 315 -1.71 2.75 6.57
CA ASN A 315 -2.09 4.16 6.45
C ASN A 315 -3.57 4.39 6.80
N PHE A 316 -4.46 3.46 6.44
CA PHE A 316 -5.89 3.57 6.76
C PHE A 316 -6.18 3.26 8.23
N THR A 317 -5.52 2.25 8.80
CA THR A 317 -5.69 1.91 10.23
C THR A 317 -5.22 3.06 11.13
N ALA A 318 -4.07 3.66 10.81
CA ALA A 318 -3.55 4.84 11.51
C ALA A 318 -4.49 6.06 11.37
N ALA A 319 -5.01 6.30 10.16
CA ALA A 319 -5.96 7.40 9.91
C ALA A 319 -7.31 7.21 10.61
N ALA A 320 -7.71 5.96 10.88
CA ALA A 320 -8.88 5.65 11.70
C ALA A 320 -8.65 5.88 13.21
N GLY A 321 -7.46 6.34 13.61
CA GLY A 321 -7.07 6.62 14.98
C GLY A 321 -6.57 5.39 15.75
N CYS A 322 -6.36 4.25 15.07
CA CYS A 322 -5.82 3.05 15.70
C CYS A 322 -4.27 3.10 15.73
N PRO A 323 -3.64 2.93 16.91
CA PRO A 323 -2.19 2.73 16.96
C PRO A 323 -1.77 1.59 16.02
N THR A 324 -0.81 1.85 15.14
CA THR A 324 -0.49 0.94 14.03
C THR A 324 1.02 0.69 13.97
N LEU A 325 1.41 -0.58 13.83
CA LEU A 325 2.79 -0.99 13.56
C LEU A 325 2.82 -1.87 12.32
N ASP A 326 3.69 -1.53 11.38
CA ASP A 326 3.77 -2.15 10.08
C ASP A 326 5.13 -2.84 9.84
N GLY A 327 5.23 -3.63 8.76
CA GLY A 327 6.43 -4.37 8.43
C GLY A 327 6.67 -5.58 9.32
N LEU A 328 5.61 -6.15 9.91
CA LEU A 328 5.68 -7.29 10.83
C LEU A 328 5.74 -8.66 10.11
N GLY A 329 5.53 -8.69 8.81
CA GLY A 329 5.58 -9.91 7.99
C GLY A 329 7.00 -10.40 7.72
N ALA A 330 7.20 -10.95 6.54
CA ALA A 330 8.42 -11.63 6.16
C ALA A 330 9.65 -10.70 6.07
N VAL A 331 10.82 -11.27 6.25
CA VAL A 331 12.12 -10.65 5.96
C VAL A 331 12.63 -11.22 4.65
N GLY A 332 13.06 -10.36 3.77
CA GLY A 332 13.54 -10.68 2.42
C GLY A 332 13.76 -9.42 1.61
N SER A 333 13.79 -9.57 0.30
CA SER A 333 14.02 -8.47 -0.64
C SER A 333 13.32 -8.72 -1.98
N GLY A 334 13.30 -7.70 -2.84
CA GLY A 334 12.87 -7.81 -4.23
C GLY A 334 11.35 -7.79 -4.42
N ALA A 335 10.55 -7.23 -3.52
CA ALA A 335 9.12 -7.03 -3.75
C ALA A 335 8.88 -6.42 -5.16
N HIS A 336 7.92 -6.98 -5.92
CA HIS A 336 7.59 -6.59 -7.29
C HIS A 336 8.70 -6.82 -8.35
N ALA A 337 9.76 -7.56 -8.01
CA ALA A 337 10.87 -7.83 -8.90
C ALA A 337 11.14 -9.33 -9.05
N ASP A 338 11.82 -9.72 -10.13
CA ASP A 338 12.19 -11.10 -10.44
C ASP A 338 13.09 -11.74 -9.35
N THR A 339 13.66 -10.93 -8.47
CA THR A 339 14.49 -11.33 -7.35
C THR A 339 13.73 -11.52 -6.04
N GLU A 340 12.41 -11.44 -6.07
CA GLU A 340 11.57 -11.52 -4.87
C GLU A 340 11.84 -12.82 -4.09
N HIS A 341 12.15 -12.67 -2.79
CA HIS A 341 12.48 -13.80 -1.93
C HIS A 341 12.25 -13.53 -0.46
N VAL A 342 12.12 -14.60 0.32
CA VAL A 342 11.98 -14.61 1.77
C VAL A 342 13.08 -15.45 2.42
N GLU A 343 13.66 -14.93 3.50
CA GLU A 343 14.57 -15.66 4.38
C GLU A 343 13.79 -16.59 5.32
N VAL A 344 13.81 -17.90 5.03
CA VAL A 344 13.05 -18.92 5.76
C VAL A 344 13.37 -18.94 7.25
N ALA A 345 14.64 -18.77 7.62
CA ALA A 345 15.11 -18.76 9.00
C ALA A 345 14.47 -17.64 9.85
N ARG A 346 14.01 -16.56 9.23
CA ARG A 346 13.39 -15.41 9.91
C ARG A 346 11.90 -15.59 10.15
N MET A 347 11.21 -16.53 9.50
CA MET A 347 9.76 -16.70 9.61
C MET A 347 9.30 -17.03 11.04
N VAL A 348 9.92 -18.03 11.69
CA VAL A 348 9.56 -18.42 13.05
C VAL A 348 9.85 -17.33 14.09
N PRO A 349 11.01 -16.67 14.11
CA PRO A 349 11.26 -15.54 15.00
C PRO A 349 10.22 -14.40 14.83
N ARG A 350 9.85 -14.06 13.61
CA ARG A 350 8.83 -13.01 13.31
C ARG A 350 7.45 -13.42 13.84
N THR A 351 7.05 -14.66 13.61
CA THR A 351 5.78 -15.19 14.15
C THR A 351 5.74 -15.16 15.68
N ARG A 352 6.87 -15.47 16.35
CA ARG A 352 6.97 -15.38 17.82
C ARG A 352 6.82 -13.95 18.33
N LEU A 353 7.46 -12.99 17.66
CA LEU A 353 7.34 -11.57 17.97
C LEU A 353 5.88 -11.12 17.85
N LEU A 354 5.23 -11.42 16.74
CA LEU A 354 3.83 -11.07 16.48
C LEU A 354 2.89 -11.68 17.54
N ALA A 355 3.04 -12.95 17.86
CA ALA A 355 2.21 -13.63 18.87
C ALA A 355 2.33 -12.97 20.26
N GLN A 356 3.53 -12.55 20.64
CA GLN A 356 3.75 -11.81 21.89
C GLN A 356 3.19 -10.40 21.85
N LEU A 357 3.33 -9.69 20.72
CA LEU A 357 2.70 -8.39 20.52
C LEU A 357 1.19 -8.47 20.73
N ILE A 358 0.53 -9.39 20.05
CA ILE A 358 -0.92 -9.63 20.20
C ILE A 358 -1.29 -9.91 21.65
N THR A 359 -0.55 -10.81 22.29
CA THR A 359 -0.84 -11.24 23.69
C THR A 359 -0.73 -10.09 24.68
N ARG A 360 0.29 -9.22 24.51
CA ARG A 360 0.53 -8.10 25.43
C ARG A 360 -0.40 -6.93 25.15
N THR A 361 -0.69 -6.60 23.89
CA THR A 361 -1.58 -5.47 23.54
C THR A 361 -3.05 -5.76 23.88
N ARG A 362 -3.50 -7.01 23.83
CA ARG A 362 -4.87 -7.39 24.27
C ARG A 362 -5.16 -7.04 25.72
N ARG A 363 -4.13 -6.82 26.55
CA ARG A 363 -4.25 -6.47 27.98
C ARG A 363 -4.13 -4.97 28.24
N TRP A 364 -3.93 -4.17 27.22
CA TRP A 364 -3.89 -2.70 27.38
C TRP A 364 -5.25 -2.19 27.82
N PRO A 365 -5.31 -1.13 28.63
CA PRO A 365 -6.57 -0.45 28.94
C PRO A 365 -7.21 0.07 27.66
N ASP A 366 -8.51 0.29 27.72
CA ASP A 366 -9.22 1.01 26.66
C ASP A 366 -8.69 2.45 26.66
N GLY A 367 -8.33 2.96 25.47
CA GLY A 367 -7.78 4.30 25.29
C GLY A 367 -8.83 5.40 25.48
#